data_72dd6d193f3f1d345d31417e428484d5
#
_entry.id   72dd6d193f3f1d345d31417e428484d5
#
_cell.length_a   1.000
_cell.length_b   1.000
_cell.length_c   1.000
_cell.angle_alpha   90.00
_cell.angle_beta   90.00
_cell.angle_gamma   90.00
#
_symmetry.space_group_name_H-M   'P 1'
#
loop_
_entity.id
_entity.type
_entity.pdbx_description
1 polymer ?
#
loop_
_entity_poly.entity_id
_entity_poly.type
_entity_poly.pdbx_seq_one_letter_code
_entity_poly.pdbx_strand_id
1 'polypeptide(L)'
;MSNIDKQALRLTAEKAKDNFMPNFMVPTRDLLALLDELEAAEKRIAELEGGAFNPAILDVVAERQRQKTIEGWTPEHDDEHCNGELAMAAVCYINETGTVNRNGGKPWGWPWDASWWKPKTRRRNLVKAGALILAEIERLDRDAGIGVKGE
;
A
#
# COMPACT_ATOMS: atom_id res chain seq x y z
N MET A 1 -24.90 4.52 15.69
CA MET A 1 -24.91 4.82 14.23
C MET A 1 -26.00 5.84 13.97
N SER A 2 -25.66 6.99 13.43
CA SER A 2 -26.66 7.99 13.07
C SER A 2 -27.48 7.47 11.88
N ASN A 3 -28.78 7.42 12.04
CA ASN A 3 -29.70 6.94 11.00
C ASN A 3 -30.11 8.15 10.10
N ILE A 4 -29.09 8.84 9.54
CA ILE A 4 -29.34 9.97 8.64
C ILE A 4 -29.44 9.41 7.22
N ASP A 5 -30.53 9.72 6.55
CA ASP A 5 -30.62 9.49 5.12
C ASP A 5 -29.83 10.58 4.36
N LYS A 6 -28.53 10.36 4.22
CA LYS A 6 -27.61 11.29 3.53
C LYS A 6 -28.00 11.50 2.07
N GLN A 7 -28.60 10.50 1.44
CA GLN A 7 -28.98 10.58 0.05
C GLN A 7 -30.22 11.46 -0.13
N ALA A 8 -31.22 11.31 0.73
CA ALA A 8 -32.40 12.19 0.73
C ALA A 8 -32.03 13.65 1.04
N LEU A 9 -31.13 13.86 2.00
CA LEU A 9 -30.63 15.19 2.33
C LEU A 9 -29.86 15.83 1.17
N ARG A 10 -29.01 15.07 0.49
CA ARG A 10 -28.28 15.54 -0.70
C ARG A 10 -29.23 15.93 -1.82
N LEU A 11 -30.21 15.09 -2.15
CA LEU A 11 -31.22 15.39 -3.18
C LEU A 11 -32.02 16.66 -2.86
N THR A 12 -32.34 16.89 -1.58
CA THR A 12 -33.03 18.10 -1.15
C THR A 12 -32.14 19.33 -1.34
N ALA A 13 -30.87 19.24 -0.98
CA ALA A 13 -29.94 20.35 -1.18
C ALA A 13 -29.70 20.66 -2.67
N GLU A 14 -29.59 19.64 -3.51
CA GLU A 14 -29.45 19.81 -4.97
C GLU A 14 -30.69 20.49 -5.57
N LYS A 15 -31.88 20.05 -5.20
CA LYS A 15 -33.12 20.69 -5.65
C LYS A 15 -33.21 22.15 -5.19
N ALA A 16 -32.78 22.45 -3.96
CA ALA A 16 -32.76 23.83 -3.47
C ALA A 16 -31.79 24.71 -4.29
N LYS A 17 -30.60 24.16 -4.60
CA LYS A 17 -29.60 24.80 -5.45
C LYS A 17 -30.15 25.09 -6.85
N ASP A 18 -30.79 24.11 -7.49
CA ASP A 18 -31.33 24.20 -8.85
C ASP A 18 -32.51 25.22 -8.93
N ASN A 19 -33.22 25.39 -7.83
CA ASN A 19 -34.29 26.40 -7.73
C ASN A 19 -33.78 27.78 -7.23
N PHE A 20 -32.46 28.00 -7.25
CA PHE A 20 -31.82 29.26 -6.81
C PHE A 20 -32.18 29.66 -5.37
N MET A 21 -32.46 28.68 -4.50
CA MET A 21 -32.72 28.91 -3.08
C MET A 21 -31.38 28.94 -2.32
N PRO A 22 -30.94 30.12 -1.80
CA PRO A 22 -29.63 30.19 -1.13
C PRO A 22 -29.59 29.46 0.21
N ASN A 23 -30.77 29.23 0.81
CA ASN A 23 -30.91 28.54 2.09
C ASN A 23 -32.06 27.54 2.04
N PHE A 24 -31.92 26.44 2.73
CA PHE A 24 -33.01 25.49 3.01
C PHE A 24 -32.88 24.98 4.44
N MET A 25 -34.00 24.53 5.01
CA MET A 25 -34.02 24.05 6.38
C MET A 25 -33.60 22.58 6.46
N VAL A 26 -32.67 22.29 7.37
CA VAL A 26 -32.23 20.95 7.71
C VAL A 26 -32.58 20.69 9.18
N PRO A 27 -33.14 19.55 9.55
CA PRO A 27 -33.33 19.20 10.95
C PRO A 27 -32.03 19.34 11.74
N THR A 28 -32.07 20.06 12.86
CA THR A 28 -30.88 20.28 13.71
C THR A 28 -30.19 18.96 14.10
N ARG A 29 -31.00 17.94 14.38
CA ARG A 29 -30.50 16.60 14.69
C ARG A 29 -29.64 16.04 13.56
N ASP A 30 -30.05 16.20 12.32
CA ASP A 30 -29.35 15.66 11.15
C ASP A 30 -28.05 16.43 10.88
N LEU A 31 -28.07 17.76 11.11
CA LEU A 31 -26.88 18.60 11.03
C LEU A 31 -25.85 18.20 12.10
N LEU A 32 -26.27 18.06 13.37
CA LEU A 32 -25.37 17.64 14.44
C LEU A 32 -24.76 16.28 14.18
N ALA A 33 -25.56 15.32 13.76
CA ALA A 33 -25.09 14.00 13.46
C ALA A 33 -24.10 13.95 12.26
N LEU A 34 -24.28 14.82 11.25
CA LEU A 34 -23.30 14.98 10.17
C LEU A 34 -21.98 15.58 10.64
N LEU A 35 -22.03 16.54 11.57
CA LEU A 35 -20.84 17.13 12.18
C LEU A 35 -20.08 16.09 13.02
N ASP A 36 -20.80 15.31 13.84
CA ASP A 36 -20.20 14.22 14.62
C ASP A 36 -19.53 13.17 13.73
N GLU A 37 -20.16 12.81 12.60
CA GLU A 37 -19.57 11.87 11.63
C GLU A 37 -18.34 12.47 10.95
N LEU A 38 -18.34 13.77 10.64
CA LEU A 38 -17.19 14.46 10.07
C LEU A 38 -16.01 14.45 11.05
N GLU A 39 -16.25 14.83 12.31
CA GLU A 39 -15.21 14.81 13.34
C GLU A 39 -14.65 13.40 13.55
N ALA A 40 -15.51 12.37 13.57
CA ALA A 40 -15.08 10.98 13.69
C ALA A 40 -14.25 10.53 12.48
N ALA A 41 -14.61 10.96 11.28
CA ALA A 41 -13.86 10.67 10.06
C ALA A 41 -12.49 11.37 10.05
N GLU A 42 -12.44 12.65 10.43
CA GLU A 42 -11.20 13.42 10.55
C GLU A 42 -10.24 12.78 11.57
N LYS A 43 -10.76 12.39 12.74
CA LYS A 43 -9.98 11.68 13.76
C LYS A 43 -9.44 10.37 13.22
N ARG A 44 -10.25 9.60 12.49
CA ARG A 44 -9.82 8.33 11.91
C ARG A 44 -8.78 8.50 10.82
N ILE A 45 -8.88 9.56 10.01
CA ILE A 45 -7.85 9.93 9.03
C ILE A 45 -6.55 10.26 9.76
N ALA A 46 -6.60 11.10 10.80
CA ALA A 46 -5.41 11.46 11.59
C ALA A 46 -4.77 10.25 12.28
N GLU A 47 -5.58 9.30 12.80
CA GLU A 47 -5.10 8.04 13.39
C GLU A 47 -4.43 7.15 12.32
N LEU A 48 -5.03 7.03 11.14
CA LEU A 48 -4.47 6.28 10.02
C LEU A 48 -3.19 6.95 9.49
N GLU A 49 -3.20 8.25 9.35
CA GLU A 49 -2.02 9.04 8.94
C GLU A 49 -0.92 8.94 9.99
N GLY A 50 -1.21 9.07 11.27
CA GLY A 50 -0.22 8.96 12.35
C GLY A 50 0.37 7.56 12.53
N GLY A 51 -0.40 6.50 12.20
CA GLY A 51 0.04 5.10 12.28
C GLY A 51 0.67 4.55 10.99
N ALA A 52 0.27 5.08 9.83
CA ALA A 52 0.70 4.59 8.51
C ALA A 52 2.04 5.17 8.03
N PHE A 53 2.52 6.25 8.62
CA PHE A 53 3.72 6.96 8.15
C PHE A 53 5.01 6.59 8.88
N ASN A 54 5.21 5.30 9.16
CA ASN A 54 6.56 4.86 9.45
C ASN A 54 7.40 4.97 8.16
N PRO A 55 8.45 5.83 8.12
CA PRO A 55 9.25 6.00 6.91
C PRO A 55 9.84 4.71 6.36
N ALA A 56 10.09 3.72 7.21
CA ALA A 56 10.58 2.43 6.79
C ALA A 56 9.54 1.64 5.98
N ILE A 57 8.27 1.68 6.38
CA ILE A 57 7.17 1.03 5.63
C ILE A 57 6.97 1.73 4.29
N LEU A 58 6.95 3.07 4.29
CA LEU A 58 6.79 3.85 3.06
C LEU A 58 7.92 3.56 2.06
N ASP A 59 9.16 3.45 2.52
CA ASP A 59 10.29 3.13 1.66
C ASP A 59 10.17 1.73 1.04
N VAL A 60 9.67 0.75 1.78
CA VAL A 60 9.45 -0.61 1.27
C VAL A 60 8.34 -0.61 0.21
N VAL A 61 7.22 0.07 0.48
CA VAL A 61 6.12 0.20 -0.48
C VAL A 61 6.55 0.96 -1.73
N ALA A 62 7.28 2.06 -1.58
CA ALA A 62 7.83 2.83 -2.70
C ALA A 62 8.81 1.99 -3.55
N GLU A 63 9.66 1.18 -2.92
CA GLU A 63 10.54 0.28 -3.65
C GLU A 63 9.76 -0.79 -4.41
N ARG A 64 8.72 -1.38 -3.81
CA ARG A 64 7.84 -2.33 -4.51
C ARG A 64 7.20 -1.68 -5.73
N GLN A 65 6.69 -0.46 -5.59
CA GLN A 65 6.13 0.28 -6.71
C GLN A 65 7.16 0.57 -7.79
N ARG A 66 8.39 0.95 -7.42
CA ARG A 66 9.49 1.16 -8.34
C ARG A 66 9.84 -0.12 -9.11
N GLN A 67 9.88 -1.28 -8.45
CA GLN A 67 10.10 -2.57 -9.11
C GLN A 67 9.03 -2.85 -10.15
N LYS A 68 7.76 -2.59 -9.85
CA LYS A 68 6.65 -2.75 -10.80
C LYS A 68 6.77 -1.82 -12.01
N THR A 69 7.06 -0.53 -11.79
CA THR A 69 6.99 0.50 -12.84
C THR A 69 8.28 0.68 -13.64
N ILE A 70 9.44 0.50 -13.01
CA ILE A 70 10.75 0.75 -13.63
C ILE A 70 11.44 -0.55 -14.08
N GLU A 71 11.32 -1.62 -13.30
CA GLU A 71 11.96 -2.90 -13.62
C GLU A 71 11.00 -3.88 -14.33
N GLY A 72 9.71 -3.55 -14.39
CA GLY A 72 8.70 -4.37 -15.06
C GLY A 72 8.29 -5.62 -14.28
N TRP A 73 8.57 -5.64 -12.97
CA TRP A 73 8.21 -6.77 -12.10
C TRP A 73 6.73 -6.65 -11.69
N THR A 74 5.87 -6.85 -12.68
CA THR A 74 4.42 -6.82 -12.53
C THR A 74 3.92 -8.08 -11.80
N PRO A 75 2.64 -8.11 -11.35
CA PRO A 75 2.06 -9.33 -10.79
C PRO A 75 2.22 -10.56 -11.70
N GLU A 76 2.05 -10.40 -12.99
CA GLU A 76 2.18 -11.47 -13.97
C GLU A 76 3.62 -11.99 -14.05
N HIS A 77 4.61 -11.09 -14.00
CA HIS A 77 6.02 -11.47 -13.92
C HIS A 77 6.34 -12.21 -12.61
N ASP A 78 5.80 -11.74 -11.48
CA ASP A 78 5.99 -12.40 -10.19
C ASP A 78 5.39 -13.81 -10.18
N ASP A 79 4.26 -14.03 -10.86
CA ASP A 79 3.58 -15.32 -10.95
C ASP A 79 4.39 -16.37 -11.74
N GLU A 80 5.34 -15.95 -12.60
CA GLU A 80 6.29 -16.85 -13.26
C GLU A 80 7.35 -17.42 -12.28
N HIS A 81 7.51 -16.81 -11.11
CA HIS A 81 8.51 -17.14 -10.10
C HIS A 81 7.92 -17.96 -8.94
N CYS A 82 7.31 -19.10 -9.26
CA CYS A 82 6.53 -19.91 -8.31
C CYS A 82 7.35 -20.89 -7.44
N ASN A 83 8.69 -20.94 -7.61
CA ASN A 83 9.54 -21.86 -6.84
C ASN A 83 10.30 -21.18 -5.70
N GLY A 84 9.83 -20.01 -5.23
CA GLY A 84 10.41 -19.26 -4.14
C GLY A 84 11.59 -18.36 -4.54
N GLU A 85 11.71 -18.01 -5.83
CA GLU A 85 12.77 -17.15 -6.35
C GLU A 85 12.74 -15.76 -5.70
N LEU A 86 11.53 -15.17 -5.53
CA LEU A 86 11.37 -13.87 -4.89
C LEU A 86 11.85 -13.89 -3.43
N ALA A 87 11.48 -14.93 -2.69
CA ALA A 87 11.92 -15.12 -1.31
C ALA A 87 13.44 -15.33 -1.23
N MET A 88 14.01 -16.13 -2.13
CA MET A 88 15.45 -16.38 -2.17
C MET A 88 16.24 -15.11 -2.51
N ALA A 89 15.75 -14.28 -3.42
CA ALA A 89 16.36 -13.00 -3.74
C ALA A 89 16.34 -12.05 -2.53
N ALA A 90 15.26 -12.05 -1.75
CA ALA A 90 15.19 -11.30 -0.50
C ALA A 90 16.26 -11.78 0.51
N VAL A 91 16.43 -13.08 0.66
CA VAL A 91 17.50 -13.68 1.50
C VAL A 91 18.88 -13.21 1.05
N CYS A 92 19.16 -13.16 -0.25
CA CYS A 92 20.41 -12.65 -0.79
C CYS A 92 20.67 -11.20 -0.38
N TYR A 93 19.68 -10.32 -0.49
CA TYR A 93 19.79 -8.93 -0.04
C TYR A 93 19.96 -8.80 1.48
N ILE A 94 19.29 -9.64 2.27
CA ILE A 94 19.44 -9.67 3.72
C ILE A 94 20.87 -10.10 4.10
N ASN A 95 21.39 -11.14 3.48
CA ASN A 95 22.74 -11.63 3.72
C ASN A 95 23.81 -10.60 3.35
N GLU A 96 23.61 -9.83 2.26
CA GLU A 96 24.52 -8.76 1.85
C GLU A 96 24.56 -7.60 2.85
N THR A 97 23.56 -7.49 3.73
CA THR A 97 23.59 -6.51 4.82
C THR A 97 24.51 -6.90 5.99
N GLY A 98 24.88 -8.18 6.05
CA GLY A 98 25.77 -8.72 7.09
C GLY A 98 27.18 -8.12 7.03
N THR A 99 27.93 -8.29 8.14
CA THR A 99 29.26 -7.71 8.28
C THR A 99 30.37 -8.58 7.69
N VAL A 100 30.09 -9.84 7.33
CA VAL A 100 31.13 -10.87 7.19
C VAL A 100 31.52 -11.16 5.74
N ASN A 101 30.69 -10.88 4.73
CA ASN A 101 31.02 -11.23 3.33
C ASN A 101 30.38 -10.26 2.32
N ARG A 102 30.68 -8.98 2.43
CA ARG A 102 30.25 -7.99 1.42
C ARG A 102 31.21 -7.99 0.24
N ASN A 103 31.04 -8.90 -0.68
CA ASN A 103 31.87 -8.95 -1.87
C ASN A 103 31.28 -8.19 -3.06
N GLY A 104 30.03 -7.69 -2.95
CA GLY A 104 29.33 -7.01 -4.06
C GLY A 104 29.05 -7.90 -5.27
N GLY A 105 29.63 -9.09 -5.32
CA GLY A 105 29.41 -10.07 -6.38
C GLY A 105 28.11 -10.84 -6.22
N LYS A 106 27.72 -11.55 -7.29
CA LYS A 106 26.53 -12.41 -7.28
C LYS A 106 26.63 -13.44 -6.14
N PRO A 107 25.72 -13.44 -5.16
CA PRO A 107 25.76 -14.42 -4.07
C PRO A 107 25.29 -15.79 -4.54
N TRP A 108 25.74 -16.81 -3.82
CA TRP A 108 25.18 -18.15 -3.98
C TRP A 108 23.68 -18.12 -3.65
N GLY A 109 22.88 -18.74 -4.49
CA GLY A 109 21.41 -18.75 -4.32
C GLY A 109 20.68 -17.56 -4.95
N TRP A 110 21.40 -16.61 -5.58
CA TRP A 110 20.73 -15.57 -6.38
C TRP A 110 20.01 -16.21 -7.57
N PRO A 111 18.67 -16.08 -7.67
CA PRO A 111 17.88 -16.87 -8.62
C PRO A 111 17.97 -16.39 -10.07
N TRP A 112 18.40 -15.14 -10.29
CA TRP A 112 18.37 -14.51 -11.60
C TRP A 112 19.78 -14.26 -12.17
N ASP A 113 19.82 -13.66 -13.36
CA ASP A 113 21.08 -13.21 -13.95
C ASP A 113 21.83 -12.23 -13.05
N ALA A 114 23.14 -12.23 -13.11
CA ALA A 114 24.00 -11.38 -12.29
C ALA A 114 23.76 -9.88 -12.53
N SER A 115 23.29 -9.49 -13.72
CA SER A 115 22.97 -8.09 -14.06
C SER A 115 21.85 -7.51 -13.20
N TRP A 116 20.99 -8.33 -12.64
CA TRP A 116 19.93 -7.95 -11.71
C TRP A 116 20.40 -7.84 -10.27
N TRP A 117 21.59 -8.34 -9.94
CA TRP A 117 22.18 -8.19 -8.63
C TRP A 117 22.76 -6.78 -8.45
N LYS A 118 22.04 -5.92 -7.72
CA LYS A 118 22.37 -4.50 -7.54
C LYS A 118 22.40 -4.13 -6.05
N PRO A 119 23.37 -4.66 -5.28
CA PRO A 119 23.49 -4.32 -3.86
C PRO A 119 23.84 -2.84 -3.68
N LYS A 120 23.38 -2.26 -2.59
CA LYS A 120 23.59 -0.87 -2.19
C LYS A 120 23.99 -0.80 -0.71
N THR A 121 23.63 0.28 -0.05
CA THR A 121 23.81 0.43 1.40
C THR A 121 22.99 -0.60 2.15
N ARG A 122 23.40 -0.93 3.38
CA ARG A 122 22.72 -1.89 4.26
C ARG A 122 21.20 -1.61 4.35
N ARG A 123 20.83 -0.35 4.64
CA ARG A 123 19.41 0.04 4.73
C ARG A 123 18.67 -0.17 3.39
N ARG A 124 19.30 0.20 2.28
CA ARG A 124 18.69 0.05 0.95
C ARG A 124 18.51 -1.43 0.57
N ASN A 125 19.43 -2.29 0.94
CA ASN A 125 19.31 -3.73 0.73
C ASN A 125 18.15 -4.32 1.53
N LEU A 126 17.95 -3.89 2.79
CA LEU A 126 16.80 -4.31 3.60
C LEU A 126 15.48 -3.81 3.01
N VAL A 127 15.41 -2.60 2.47
CA VAL A 127 14.23 -2.09 1.77
C VAL A 127 13.92 -2.93 0.53
N LYS A 128 14.93 -3.30 -0.26
CA LYS A 128 14.75 -4.18 -1.43
C LYS A 128 14.28 -5.58 -1.01
N ALA A 129 14.85 -6.13 0.04
CA ALA A 129 14.42 -7.41 0.59
C ALA A 129 12.95 -7.36 1.05
N GLY A 130 12.55 -6.29 1.75
CA GLY A 130 11.16 -6.07 2.15
C GLY A 130 10.21 -6.00 0.96
N ALA A 131 10.58 -5.30 -0.11
CA ALA A 131 9.79 -5.22 -1.33
C ALA A 131 9.63 -6.59 -2.03
N LEU A 132 10.68 -7.42 -2.05
CA LEU A 132 10.62 -8.79 -2.59
C LEU A 132 9.77 -9.72 -1.72
N ILE A 133 9.81 -9.56 -0.40
CA ILE A 133 8.93 -10.29 0.51
C ILE A 133 7.47 -9.92 0.26
N LEU A 134 7.16 -8.63 0.08
CA LEU A 134 5.82 -8.19 -0.29
C LEU A 134 5.37 -8.80 -1.62
N ALA A 135 6.26 -8.83 -2.63
CA ALA A 135 5.97 -9.44 -3.92
C ALA A 135 5.58 -10.93 -3.79
N GLU A 136 6.32 -11.68 -2.98
CA GLU A 136 6.03 -13.10 -2.73
C GLU A 136 4.71 -13.30 -1.98
N ILE A 137 4.43 -12.48 -0.97
CA ILE A 137 3.15 -12.53 -0.26
C ILE A 137 1.99 -12.20 -1.20
N GLU A 138 2.10 -11.11 -1.99
CA GLU A 138 1.10 -10.73 -2.99
C GLU A 138 0.84 -11.87 -4.00
N ARG A 139 1.89 -12.58 -4.43
CA ARG A 139 1.80 -13.72 -5.33
C ARG A 139 1.06 -14.90 -4.68
N LEU A 140 1.44 -15.26 -3.46
CA LEU A 140 0.79 -16.34 -2.71
C LEU A 140 -0.68 -16.03 -2.40
N ASP A 141 -1.00 -14.79 -2.12
CA ASP A 141 -2.39 -14.34 -1.90
C ASP A 141 -3.23 -14.50 -3.17
N ARG A 142 -2.68 -14.14 -4.34
CA ARG A 142 -3.34 -14.39 -5.63
C ARG A 142 -3.58 -15.88 -5.89
N ASP A 143 -2.56 -16.72 -5.66
CA ASP A 143 -2.66 -18.17 -5.80
C ASP A 143 -3.75 -18.77 -4.88
N ALA A 144 -3.90 -18.24 -3.68
CA ALA A 144 -4.92 -18.66 -2.72
C ALA A 144 -6.30 -18.03 -2.98
N GLY A 145 -6.45 -17.17 -3.99
CA GLY A 145 -7.70 -16.44 -4.26
C GLY A 145 -8.04 -15.42 -3.18
N ILE A 146 -7.05 -14.98 -2.41
CA ILE A 146 -7.22 -13.93 -1.41
C ILE A 146 -7.10 -12.58 -2.14
N GLY A 147 -8.25 -12.01 -2.51
CA GLY A 147 -8.30 -10.69 -3.12
C GLY A 147 -7.86 -9.61 -2.14
N VAL A 148 -7.09 -8.62 -2.62
CA VAL A 148 -6.83 -7.40 -1.87
C VAL A 148 -8.18 -6.73 -1.61
N LYS A 149 -8.60 -6.62 -0.36
CA LYS A 149 -9.79 -5.85 0.01
C LYS A 149 -9.54 -4.38 -0.33
N GLY A 150 -10.07 -3.91 -1.44
CA GLY A 150 -9.92 -2.50 -1.83
C GLY A 150 -10.16 -2.18 -3.30
N GLU A 151 -10.75 -3.09 -4.08
CA GLU A 151 -11.35 -2.75 -5.38
C GLU A 151 -12.87 -2.81 -5.32
#